data_6decc481021af15e2ba8accb1a22fd77
#
_entry.id   6decc481021af15e2ba8accb1a22fd77
#
_cell.length_a   1.000
_cell.length_b   1.000
_cell.length_c   1.000
_cell.angle_alpha   90.00
_cell.angle_beta   90.00
_cell.angle_gamma   90.00
#
_symmetry.space_group_name_H-M   'P 1'
#
loop_
_entity.id
_entity.type
_entity.pdbx_description
1 polymer ?
#
loop_
_entity_poly.entity_id
_entity_poly.type
_entity_poly.pdbx_seq_one_letter_code
_entity_poly.pdbx_strand_id
1 'polypeptide(L)' 'DIHKLIKRYGSQQAVAAALGVTKGAVSQWVKAGAIPAARLWQIKAGAVKPPKGR' A
#
# COMPACT_ATOMS: atom_id res chain seq x y z
N ASP A 1 -5.36 7.57 -1.88
CA ASP A 1 -6.00 7.40 -0.60
C ASP A 1 -5.71 6.00 -0.06
N ILE A 2 -5.22 5.93 1.17
CA ILE A 2 -4.78 4.66 1.76
C ILE A 2 -5.93 3.65 1.86
N HIS A 3 -7.14 4.09 2.17
CA HIS A 3 -8.27 3.17 2.29
C HIS A 3 -8.65 2.54 0.96
N LYS A 4 -8.58 3.32 -0.11
CA LYS A 4 -8.82 2.79 -1.44
C LYS A 4 -7.75 1.78 -1.84
N LEU A 5 -6.51 2.06 -1.47
CA LEU A 5 -5.41 1.17 -1.76
C LEU A 5 -5.57 -0.15 -1.04
N ILE A 6 -5.94 -0.10 0.25
CA ILE A 6 -6.16 -1.30 1.02
C ILE A 6 -7.28 -2.13 0.42
N LYS A 7 -8.35 -1.47 0.02
CA LYS A 7 -9.48 -2.16 -0.59
C LYS A 7 -9.08 -2.81 -1.91
N ARG A 8 -8.27 -2.11 -2.68
CA ARG A 8 -7.81 -2.61 -3.97
C ARG A 8 -6.92 -3.83 -3.81
N TYR A 9 -6.05 -3.84 -2.81
CA TYR A 9 -5.11 -4.92 -2.58
C TYR A 9 -5.68 -6.04 -1.70
N GLY A 10 -6.73 -5.75 -0.98
CA GLY A 10 -7.42 -6.73 -0.16
C GLY A 10 -7.22 -6.58 1.33
N SER A 11 -6.07 -6.12 1.77
CA SER A 11 -5.78 -5.94 3.19
C SER A 11 -4.52 -5.11 3.37
N GLN A 12 -4.28 -4.67 4.61
CA GLN A 12 -3.06 -3.95 4.94
C GLN A 12 -1.83 -4.83 4.71
N GLN A 13 -1.94 -6.09 5.03
CA GLN A 13 -0.85 -7.03 4.83
C GLN A 13 -0.53 -7.18 3.34
N ALA A 14 -1.55 -7.23 2.50
CA ALA A 14 -1.37 -7.32 1.07
C ALA A 14 -0.66 -6.08 0.52
N VAL A 15 -1.04 -4.91 1.02
CA VAL A 15 -0.39 -3.66 0.64
C VAL A 15 1.08 -3.69 1.05
N ALA A 16 1.34 -4.12 2.27
CA ALA A 16 2.71 -4.19 2.79
C ALA A 16 3.57 -5.12 1.93
N ALA A 17 3.05 -6.28 1.59
CA ALA A 17 3.76 -7.24 0.77
C ALA A 17 4.05 -6.68 -0.62
N ALA A 18 3.07 -6.03 -1.22
CA ALA A 18 3.22 -5.48 -2.56
C ALA A 18 4.25 -4.35 -2.60
N LEU A 19 4.30 -3.55 -1.54
CA LEU A 19 5.21 -2.41 -1.49
C LEU A 19 6.57 -2.75 -0.89
N GLY A 20 6.71 -3.95 -0.34
CA GLY A 20 7.96 -4.34 0.29
C GLY A 20 8.22 -3.64 1.60
N VAL A 21 7.16 -3.30 2.33
CA VAL A 21 7.27 -2.64 3.63
C VAL A 21 6.62 -3.50 4.70
N THR A 22 6.77 -3.09 5.96
CA THR A 22 6.15 -3.83 7.05
C THR A 22 4.67 -3.47 7.19
N LYS A 23 3.91 -4.38 7.78
CA LYS A 23 2.52 -4.10 8.09
C LYS A 23 2.40 -2.90 9.02
N GLY A 24 3.35 -2.75 9.94
CA GLY A 24 3.38 -1.61 10.84
C GLY A 24 3.46 -0.29 10.10
N ALA A 25 4.24 -0.23 9.04
CA ALA A 25 4.34 0.96 8.22
C ALA A 25 3.00 1.31 7.59
N VAL A 26 2.30 0.30 7.05
CA VAL A 26 0.98 0.52 6.47
C VAL A 26 0.00 1.00 7.53
N SER A 27 0.06 0.41 8.73
CA SER A 27 -0.78 0.83 9.84
C SER A 27 -0.58 2.31 10.17
N GLN A 28 0.68 2.76 10.16
CA GLN A 28 0.98 4.16 10.41
C GLN A 28 0.38 5.06 9.33
N TRP A 29 0.40 4.62 8.10
CA TRP A 29 -0.20 5.37 7.01
C TRP A 29 -1.71 5.49 7.20
N VAL A 30 -2.34 4.42 7.68
CA VAL A 30 -3.77 4.44 7.95
C VAL A 30 -4.09 5.46 9.03
N LYS A 31 -3.29 5.50 10.10
CA LYS A 31 -3.48 6.46 11.16
C LYS A 31 -3.28 7.89 10.68
N ALA A 32 -2.30 8.09 9.84
CA ALA A 32 -2.01 9.42 9.28
C ALA A 32 -3.01 9.81 8.21
N GLY A 33 -3.69 8.84 7.63
CA GLY A 33 -4.63 9.09 6.55
C GLY A 33 -3.97 9.39 5.22
N ALA A 34 -2.69 9.05 5.09
CA ALA A 34 -1.96 9.37 3.88
C ALA A 34 -0.79 8.41 3.68
N ILE A 35 -0.39 8.25 2.42
CA ILE A 35 0.75 7.44 2.03
C ILE A 35 1.94 8.35 1.79
N PRO A 36 3.15 7.98 2.25
CA PRO A 36 4.33 8.79 1.95
C PRO A 36 4.51 9.00 0.45
N ALA A 37 4.98 10.17 0.07
CA ALA A 37 5.13 10.53 -1.32
C ALA A 37 6.00 9.53 -2.08
N ALA A 38 7.06 9.05 -1.46
CA ALA A 38 7.96 8.10 -2.10
C ALA A 38 7.23 6.80 -2.47
N ARG A 39 6.35 6.32 -1.59
CA ARG A 39 5.59 5.11 -1.87
C ARG A 39 4.49 5.35 -2.88
N LEU A 40 3.88 6.51 -2.81
CA LEU A 40 2.87 6.89 -3.78
C LEU A 40 3.47 6.94 -5.19
N TRP A 41 4.66 7.47 -5.31
CA TRP A 41 5.41 7.53 -6.56
C TRP A 41 5.62 6.13 -7.12
N GLN A 42 6.03 5.22 -6.26
CA GLN A 42 6.30 3.84 -6.62
C GLN A 42 5.04 3.19 -7.22
N ILE A 43 3.90 3.44 -6.61
CA ILE A 43 2.63 2.90 -7.08
C ILE A 43 2.26 3.51 -8.43
N LYS A 44 2.39 4.82 -8.57
CA LYS A 44 2.05 5.51 -9.80
C LYS A 44 2.94 5.12 -10.96
N ALA A 45 4.19 4.84 -10.67
CA ALA A 45 5.15 4.46 -11.70
C ALA A 45 4.95 3.02 -12.16
N GLY A 46 4.08 2.27 -11.49
CA GLY A 46 3.84 0.89 -11.84
C GLY A 46 4.94 -0.05 -11.39
N ALA A 47 5.82 0.41 -10.51
CA ALA A 47 6.90 -0.41 -9.99
C ALA A 47 6.39 -1.46 -9.01
N VAL A 48 5.18 -1.25 -8.49
CA VAL A 48 4.55 -2.15 -7.52
C VAL A 48 3.39 -2.84 -8.22
N LYS A 49 3.34 -4.16 -8.13
CA LYS A 49 2.26 -4.92 -8.71
C LYS A 49 1.23 -5.27 -7.67
N PRO A 50 -0.06 -5.20 -8.00
CA PRO A 50 -1.08 -5.66 -7.07
C PRO A 50 -0.93 -7.17 -6.84
N PRO A 51 -1.38 -7.67 -5.69
CA PRO A 51 -1.32 -9.11 -5.45
C PRO A 51 -2.18 -9.83 -6.46
N LYS A 52 -1.75 -11.01 -6.84
CA LYS A 52 -2.50 -11.82 -7.76
C LYS A 52 -3.63 -12.45 -7.02
N GLY A 53 -4.57 -12.00 -7.05
CA GLY A 53 -5.63 -12.53 -6.27
C GLY A 53 -6.29 -13.65 -6.74
N ARG A 54 -5.85 -13.41 -7.07
CA ARG A 54 -6.15 -13.71 -7.38
C ARG A 54 -6.70 -13.65 -7.26
#